data_9f054dfa73aa3d50e3b98d92d2c55f06
#
_entry.id   9f054dfa73aa3d50e3b98d92d2c55f06
#
_cell.length_a   1.000
_cell.length_b   1.000
_cell.length_c   1.000
_cell.angle_alpha   90.00
_cell.angle_beta   90.00
_cell.angle_gamma   90.00
#
_symmetry.space_group_name_H-M   'P 1'
#
loop_
_entity.id
_entity.type
_entity.pdbx_description
1 polymer ?
#
loop_
_entity_poly.entity_id
_entity_poly.type
_entity_poly.pdbx_seq_one_letter_code
_entity_poly.pdbx_strand_id
1 'polypeptide(L)'
;RAILGAEGNRVQGLIAPGHVCTVMGYREYEELSAEYGIPIVVAGFEPLDLLAATLMLARQLEQGRARLENQYSRSVTRDGNPAARRLMDEVFETADRKWRGIGRLPLSGLRMRASYDEQNAEVRFETAVEPVDEPAECISAMVLRGRAKPTDCPAFGGRCTPSNPMGAPMVSTEGACAAYYHFRRSESGGES
;
A
#
# COMPACT_ATOMS: atom_id res chain seq x y z
N ARG A 1 7.88 5.92 2.58
CA ARG A 1 9.06 6.76 2.21
C ARG A 1 9.31 6.73 0.70
N ALA A 2 9.49 5.57 0.07
CA ALA A 2 9.84 5.46 -1.36
C ALA A 2 8.84 6.16 -2.31
N ILE A 3 7.55 6.12 -2.00
CA ILE A 3 6.53 6.83 -2.78
C ILE A 3 6.57 8.33 -2.50
N LEU A 4 6.60 8.70 -1.23
CA LEU A 4 6.51 10.11 -0.81
C LEU A 4 7.78 10.90 -1.18
N GLY A 5 8.96 10.28 -1.10
CA GLY A 5 10.24 10.88 -1.49
C GLY A 5 10.53 10.83 -3.00
N ALA A 6 9.65 10.20 -3.81
CA ALA A 6 9.89 10.10 -5.25
C ALA A 6 9.69 11.46 -5.94
N GLU A 7 10.58 11.77 -6.89
CA GLU A 7 10.47 12.99 -7.70
C GLU A 7 9.10 13.06 -8.42
N GLY A 8 8.45 14.22 -8.34
CA GLY A 8 7.15 14.47 -8.93
C GLY A 8 6.00 13.70 -8.27
N ASN A 9 6.17 13.20 -7.04
CA ASN A 9 5.09 12.65 -6.24
C ASN A 9 3.96 13.68 -6.05
N ARG A 10 2.70 13.24 -6.19
CA ARG A 10 1.50 14.07 -6.04
C ARG A 10 0.53 13.56 -4.96
N VAL A 11 0.98 12.63 -4.13
CA VAL A 11 0.19 12.14 -2.99
C VAL A 11 0.12 13.23 -1.92
N GLN A 12 -1.08 13.65 -1.57
CA GLN A 12 -1.34 14.74 -0.63
C GLN A 12 -1.73 14.25 0.77
N GLY A 13 -2.04 12.96 0.92
CA GLY A 13 -2.40 12.33 2.19
C GLY A 13 -2.50 10.83 2.05
N LEU A 14 -2.52 10.12 3.16
CA LEU A 14 -2.57 8.66 3.19
C LEU A 14 -3.65 8.16 4.17
N ILE A 15 -4.34 7.10 3.78
CA ILE A 15 -5.11 6.25 4.69
C ILE A 15 -4.21 5.06 5.04
N ALA A 16 -3.84 4.94 6.32
CA ALA A 16 -3.03 3.84 6.81
C ALA A 16 -3.91 2.64 7.18
N PRO A 17 -3.47 1.40 6.86
CA PRO A 17 -4.27 0.19 7.01
C PRO A 17 -4.39 -0.20 8.49
N GLY A 18 -5.59 -0.09 9.05
CA GLY A 18 -5.86 -0.33 10.47
C GLY A 18 -5.49 -1.75 10.91
N HIS A 19 -5.70 -2.77 10.07
CA HIS A 19 -5.35 -4.16 10.42
C HIS A 19 -3.83 -4.34 10.63
N VAL A 20 -2.99 -3.68 9.84
CA VAL A 20 -1.53 -3.68 10.06
C VAL A 20 -1.19 -2.91 11.33
N CYS A 21 -1.83 -1.76 11.54
CA CYS A 21 -1.60 -0.92 12.71
C CYS A 21 -2.07 -1.59 14.03
N THR A 22 -3.00 -2.54 13.99
CA THR A 22 -3.38 -3.35 15.15
C THR A 22 -2.18 -4.13 15.72
N VAL A 23 -1.29 -4.59 14.85
CA VAL A 23 -0.06 -5.30 15.23
C VAL A 23 1.10 -4.35 15.42
N MET A 24 1.37 -3.49 14.43
CA MET A 24 2.57 -2.66 14.39
C MET A 24 2.45 -1.36 15.19
N GLY A 25 1.24 -0.88 15.46
CA GLY A 25 0.99 0.46 15.95
C GLY A 25 1.06 1.50 14.83
N TYR A 26 1.03 2.78 15.23
CA TYR A 26 1.10 3.89 14.27
C TYR A 26 2.21 4.90 14.56
N ARG A 27 3.11 4.62 15.47
CA ARG A 27 4.22 5.52 15.83
C ARG A 27 5.05 5.94 14.62
N GLU A 28 5.40 4.99 13.74
CA GLU A 28 6.19 5.26 12.54
C GLU A 28 5.45 6.16 11.54
N TYR A 29 4.13 6.12 11.51
CA TYR A 29 3.33 7.02 10.67
C TYR A 29 3.28 8.46 11.22
N GLU A 30 3.42 8.66 12.55
CA GLU A 30 3.58 10.00 13.13
C GLU A 30 4.85 10.66 12.59
N GLU A 31 5.97 9.92 12.60
CA GLU A 31 7.25 10.37 12.07
C GLU A 31 7.16 10.65 10.57
N LEU A 32 6.52 9.75 9.81
CA LEU A 32 6.33 9.90 8.37
C LEU A 32 5.50 11.14 8.02
N SER A 33 4.40 11.37 8.75
CA SER A 33 3.55 12.55 8.60
C SER A 33 4.33 13.84 8.83
N ALA A 34 5.15 13.88 9.88
CA ALA A 34 6.00 15.03 10.20
C ALA A 34 7.11 15.25 9.16
N GLU A 35 7.77 14.18 8.71
CA GLU A 35 8.87 14.23 7.73
C GLU A 35 8.42 14.76 6.36
N TYR A 36 7.26 14.31 5.88
CA TYR A 36 6.78 14.68 4.55
C TYR A 36 5.72 15.78 4.54
N GLY A 37 5.31 16.26 5.71
CA GLY A 37 4.31 17.32 5.82
C GLY A 37 2.95 16.94 5.21
N ILE A 38 2.52 15.68 5.35
CA ILE A 38 1.25 15.20 4.83
C ILE A 38 0.35 14.61 5.91
N PRO A 39 -0.96 14.78 5.84
CA PRO A 39 -1.89 14.12 6.76
C PRO A 39 -1.93 12.61 6.53
N ILE A 40 -1.97 11.84 7.63
CA ILE A 40 -2.16 10.40 7.60
C ILE A 40 -3.30 10.04 8.55
N VAL A 41 -4.25 9.22 8.11
CA VAL A 41 -5.34 8.73 8.95
C VAL A 41 -5.33 7.21 8.98
N VAL A 42 -5.22 6.63 10.17
CA VAL A 42 -5.38 5.18 10.37
C VAL A 42 -6.86 4.84 10.33
N ALA A 43 -7.27 3.90 9.48
CA ALA A 43 -8.67 3.55 9.28
C ALA A 43 -8.92 2.04 9.33
N GLY A 44 -10.13 1.66 9.77
CA GLY A 44 -10.68 0.34 9.53
C GLY A 44 -11.13 0.18 8.07
N PHE A 45 -11.68 -0.99 7.74
CA PHE A 45 -12.11 -1.33 6.39
C PHE A 45 -13.63 -1.27 6.20
N GLU A 46 -14.37 -0.98 7.25
CA GLU A 46 -15.82 -0.81 7.12
C GLU A 46 -16.15 0.47 6.32
N PRO A 47 -17.24 0.49 5.56
CA PRO A 47 -17.59 1.66 4.75
C PRO A 47 -17.63 2.97 5.53
N LEU A 48 -18.14 2.94 6.76
CA LEU A 48 -18.18 4.13 7.63
C LEU A 48 -16.78 4.53 8.11
N ASP A 49 -15.89 3.58 8.37
CA ASP A 49 -14.49 3.87 8.74
C ASP A 49 -13.77 4.60 7.60
N LEU A 50 -13.93 4.10 6.36
CA LEU A 50 -13.30 4.69 5.18
C LEU A 50 -13.85 6.08 4.88
N LEU A 51 -15.16 6.28 4.98
CA LEU A 51 -15.79 7.60 4.81
C LEU A 51 -15.32 8.59 5.88
N ALA A 52 -15.29 8.16 7.14
CA ALA A 52 -14.81 8.98 8.25
C ALA A 52 -13.34 9.37 8.07
N ALA A 53 -12.48 8.41 7.72
CA ALA A 53 -11.06 8.68 7.47
C ALA A 53 -10.85 9.62 6.28
N THR A 54 -11.61 9.46 5.20
CA THR A 54 -11.58 10.36 4.04
C THR A 54 -11.98 11.79 4.44
N LEU A 55 -13.03 11.92 5.24
CA LEU A 55 -13.47 13.23 5.76
C LEU A 55 -12.40 13.87 6.67
N MET A 56 -11.75 13.08 7.53
CA MET A 56 -10.67 13.56 8.39
C MET A 56 -9.47 14.05 7.56
N LEU A 57 -9.08 13.31 6.50
CA LEU A 57 -8.04 13.75 5.57
C LEU A 57 -8.42 15.05 4.86
N ALA A 58 -9.62 15.13 4.29
CA ALA A 58 -10.10 16.32 3.60
C ALA A 58 -10.07 17.55 4.50
N ARG A 59 -10.56 17.43 5.74
CA ARG A 59 -10.51 18.51 6.74
C ARG A 59 -9.10 18.96 7.08
N GLN A 60 -8.15 18.02 7.20
CA GLN A 60 -6.75 18.40 7.44
C GLN A 60 -6.16 19.16 6.25
N LEU A 61 -6.42 18.71 5.02
CA LEU A 61 -5.97 19.38 3.80
C LEU A 61 -6.55 20.79 3.66
N GLU A 62 -7.87 20.95 3.87
CA GLU A 62 -8.54 22.26 3.85
C GLU A 62 -7.99 23.23 4.91
N GLN A 63 -7.56 22.72 6.05
CA GLN A 63 -7.04 23.52 7.15
C GLN A 63 -5.50 23.70 7.09
N GLY A 64 -4.84 23.19 6.04
CA GLY A 64 -3.39 23.24 5.89
C GLY A 64 -2.66 22.49 7.01
N ARG A 65 -3.30 21.47 7.61
CA ARG A 65 -2.70 20.64 8.67
C ARG A 65 -2.16 19.36 8.12
N ALA A 66 -1.08 18.87 8.73
CA ALA A 66 -0.43 17.63 8.36
C ALA A 66 -0.02 16.88 9.64
N ARG A 67 -0.89 15.99 10.10
CA ARG A 67 -0.63 15.16 11.26
C ARG A 67 -1.26 13.78 11.11
N LEU A 68 -0.81 12.84 11.94
CA LEU A 68 -1.47 11.56 12.07
C LEU A 68 -2.74 11.70 12.93
N GLU A 69 -3.83 11.11 12.46
CA GLU A 69 -5.06 10.89 13.22
C GLU A 69 -5.44 9.40 13.19
N ASN A 70 -6.00 8.89 14.27
CA ASN A 70 -6.44 7.50 14.37
C ASN A 70 -7.96 7.42 14.41
N GLN A 71 -8.59 7.13 13.28
CA GLN A 71 -10.03 6.89 13.18
C GLN A 71 -10.38 5.50 13.78
N TYR A 72 -9.48 4.51 13.71
CA TYR A 72 -9.72 3.13 14.14
C TYR A 72 -9.31 2.88 15.59
N SER A 73 -9.55 3.85 16.47
CA SER A 73 -9.12 3.83 17.88
C SER A 73 -9.71 2.70 18.74
N ARG A 74 -10.80 2.08 18.28
CA ARG A 74 -11.39 0.89 18.93
C ARG A 74 -10.50 -0.36 18.86
N SER A 75 -9.55 -0.41 17.92
CA SER A 75 -8.69 -1.58 17.68
C SER A 75 -7.21 -1.27 17.60
N VAL A 76 -6.84 -0.01 17.35
CA VAL A 76 -5.46 0.39 17.11
C VAL A 76 -4.96 1.31 18.20
N THR A 77 -3.82 0.95 18.77
CA THR A 77 -3.06 1.77 19.72
C THR A 77 -1.77 2.28 19.08
N ARG A 78 -1.15 3.29 19.71
CA ARG A 78 0.08 3.89 19.20
C ARG A 78 1.22 2.90 19.06
N ASP A 79 1.35 1.98 20.00
CA ASP A 79 2.45 1.01 20.07
C ASP A 79 2.08 -0.37 19.51
N GLY A 80 0.83 -0.56 19.08
CA GLY A 80 0.33 -1.82 18.53
C GLY A 80 0.23 -2.93 19.57
N ASN A 81 0.51 -4.17 19.15
CA ASN A 81 0.53 -5.36 20.01
C ASN A 81 1.98 -5.77 20.34
N PRO A 82 2.49 -5.48 21.56
CA PRO A 82 3.87 -5.80 21.91
C PRO A 82 4.19 -7.30 21.90
N ALA A 83 3.20 -8.15 22.18
CA ALA A 83 3.41 -9.61 22.15
C ALA A 83 3.60 -10.11 20.72
N ALA A 84 2.76 -9.67 19.78
CA ALA A 84 2.89 -10.02 18.38
C ALA A 84 4.19 -9.47 17.78
N ARG A 85 4.56 -8.24 18.10
CA ARG A 85 5.84 -7.65 17.65
C ARG A 85 7.05 -8.43 18.12
N ARG A 86 7.08 -8.86 19.39
CA ARG A 86 8.18 -9.71 19.88
C ARG A 86 8.31 -11.03 19.11
N LEU A 87 7.18 -11.68 18.79
CA LEU A 87 7.19 -12.88 17.96
C LEU A 87 7.69 -12.61 16.54
N MET A 88 7.29 -11.48 15.95
CA MET A 88 7.81 -11.07 14.64
C MET A 88 9.33 -10.84 14.68
N ASP A 89 9.83 -10.14 15.69
CA ASP A 89 11.26 -9.86 15.86
C ASP A 89 12.08 -11.14 16.16
N GLU A 90 11.46 -12.14 16.80
CA GLU A 90 12.06 -13.44 17.04
C GLU A 90 12.21 -14.25 15.75
N VAL A 91 11.18 -14.28 14.90
CA VAL A 91 11.13 -15.13 13.71
C VAL A 91 11.72 -14.45 12.49
N PHE A 92 11.56 -13.13 12.36
CA PHE A 92 11.93 -12.40 11.16
C PHE A 92 13.03 -11.37 11.41
N GLU A 93 13.71 -11.02 10.33
CA GLU A 93 14.63 -9.89 10.27
C GLU A 93 14.38 -9.07 9.00
N THR A 94 14.76 -7.81 9.01
CA THR A 94 14.62 -6.92 7.86
C THR A 94 15.55 -7.33 6.72
N ALA A 95 15.04 -7.25 5.50
CA ALA A 95 15.78 -7.59 4.29
C ALA A 95 15.43 -6.66 3.13
N ASP A 96 16.34 -6.58 2.16
CA ASP A 96 16.03 -5.93 0.89
C ASP A 96 14.95 -6.69 0.14
N ARG A 97 14.00 -5.95 -0.45
CA ARG A 97 12.96 -6.56 -1.29
C ARG A 97 12.77 -5.79 -2.59
N LYS A 98 12.46 -6.54 -3.66
CA LYS A 98 12.03 -5.97 -4.94
C LYS A 98 10.52 -5.75 -4.88
N TRP A 99 10.10 -4.50 -4.98
CA TRP A 99 8.70 -4.09 -5.02
C TRP A 99 8.28 -3.82 -6.46
N ARG A 100 7.22 -4.46 -6.90
CA ARG A 100 6.68 -4.25 -8.26
C ARG A 100 6.28 -2.78 -8.43
N GLY A 101 6.65 -2.18 -9.56
CA GLY A 101 6.40 -0.78 -9.86
C GLY A 101 7.28 0.24 -9.14
N ILE A 102 8.11 -0.19 -8.16
CA ILE A 102 8.96 0.72 -7.38
C ILE A 102 10.44 0.37 -7.56
N GLY A 103 10.77 -0.93 -7.67
CA GLY A 103 12.14 -1.42 -7.75
C GLY A 103 12.66 -2.06 -6.47
N ARG A 104 13.98 -2.24 -6.38
CA ARG A 104 14.62 -2.81 -5.19
C ARG A 104 14.81 -1.73 -4.12
N LEU A 105 14.28 -1.99 -2.94
CA LEU A 105 14.40 -1.09 -1.79
C LEU A 105 15.19 -1.80 -0.67
N PRO A 106 16.19 -1.13 -0.08
CA PRO A 106 16.94 -1.68 1.05
C PRO A 106 16.06 -1.76 2.29
N LEU A 107 16.22 -2.83 3.07
CA LEU A 107 15.56 -3.07 4.36
C LEU A 107 14.05 -2.84 4.34
N SER A 108 13.38 -3.18 3.24
CA SER A 108 11.98 -2.84 2.99
C SER A 108 11.01 -4.01 3.11
N GLY A 109 11.49 -5.15 3.53
CA GLY A 109 10.68 -6.33 3.76
C GLY A 109 11.25 -7.19 4.88
N LEU A 110 10.65 -8.34 5.08
CA LEU A 110 11.04 -9.31 6.08
C LEU A 110 11.52 -10.60 5.42
N ARG A 111 12.50 -11.26 6.02
CA ARG A 111 12.87 -12.65 5.76
C ARG A 111 12.90 -13.43 7.06
N MET A 112 12.69 -14.72 6.99
CA MET A 112 12.87 -15.58 8.16
C MET A 112 14.35 -15.60 8.57
N ARG A 113 14.60 -15.64 9.87
CA ARG A 113 15.95 -15.84 10.40
C ARG A 113 16.42 -17.26 10.13
N ALA A 114 17.72 -17.47 9.98
CA ALA A 114 18.31 -18.78 9.74
C ALA A 114 17.96 -19.85 10.80
N SER A 115 17.68 -19.43 12.03
CA SER A 115 17.20 -20.33 13.09
C SER A 115 15.83 -20.99 12.80
N TYR A 116 15.10 -20.49 11.78
CA TYR A 116 13.80 -20.99 11.34
C TYR A 116 13.83 -21.59 9.93
N ASP A 117 15.00 -21.88 9.37
CA ASP A 117 15.14 -22.41 8.00
C ASP A 117 14.38 -23.72 7.78
N GLU A 118 14.26 -24.56 8.80
CA GLU A 118 13.45 -25.78 8.73
C GLU A 118 11.95 -25.53 8.47
N GLN A 119 11.44 -24.36 8.87
CA GLN A 119 10.07 -23.90 8.64
C GLN A 119 9.95 -23.02 7.40
N ASN A 120 11.06 -22.62 6.80
CA ASN A 120 11.08 -21.74 5.66
C ASN A 120 10.74 -22.48 4.36
N ALA A 121 9.57 -22.19 3.78
CA ALA A 121 9.13 -22.81 2.55
C ALA A 121 10.05 -22.51 1.35
N GLU A 122 10.66 -21.31 1.29
CA GLU A 122 11.62 -20.95 0.23
C GLU A 122 12.86 -21.83 0.26
N VAL A 123 13.31 -22.24 1.45
CA VAL A 123 14.47 -23.13 1.65
C VAL A 123 14.09 -24.59 1.39
N ARG A 124 12.93 -25.02 1.94
CA ARG A 124 12.50 -26.43 1.91
C ARG A 124 12.08 -26.92 0.53
N PHE A 125 11.50 -26.06 -0.28
CA PHE A 125 10.88 -26.45 -1.54
C PHE A 125 11.64 -25.97 -2.77
N GLU A 126 12.82 -25.37 -2.60
CA GLU A 126 13.67 -24.87 -3.69
C GLU A 126 12.87 -24.11 -4.77
N THR A 127 11.96 -23.26 -4.30
CA THR A 127 11.09 -22.50 -5.22
C THR A 127 11.91 -21.45 -5.95
N ALA A 128 12.40 -21.81 -7.13
CA ALA A 128 13.01 -20.86 -8.04
C ALA A 128 11.90 -19.95 -8.58
N VAL A 129 11.63 -18.85 -7.87
CA VAL A 129 10.75 -17.80 -8.39
C VAL A 129 11.59 -16.96 -9.35
N GLU A 130 11.41 -17.17 -10.64
CA GLU A 130 12.03 -16.27 -11.62
C GLU A 130 11.50 -14.85 -11.40
N PRO A 131 12.41 -13.86 -11.30
CA PRO A 131 11.98 -12.46 -11.16
C PRO A 131 11.27 -12.03 -12.44
N VAL A 132 9.96 -11.84 -12.35
CA VAL A 132 9.18 -11.26 -13.45
C VAL A 132 9.29 -9.74 -13.37
N ASP A 133 9.81 -9.13 -14.44
CA ASP A 133 9.81 -7.68 -14.57
C ASP A 133 8.44 -7.20 -15.08
N GLU A 134 8.06 -6.01 -14.65
CA GLU A 134 6.84 -5.39 -15.19
C GLU A 134 7.04 -5.04 -16.66
N PRO A 135 6.03 -5.25 -17.51
CA PRO A 135 6.08 -4.82 -18.90
C PRO A 135 6.34 -3.31 -19.00
N ALA A 136 7.16 -2.90 -19.96
CA ALA A 136 7.57 -1.49 -20.13
C ALA A 136 6.38 -0.52 -20.33
N GLU A 137 5.25 -1.02 -20.83
CA GLU A 137 4.02 -0.25 -21.00
C GLU A 137 3.19 -0.08 -19.72
N CYS A 138 3.52 -0.81 -18.65
CA CYS A 138 2.80 -0.72 -17.38
C CYS A 138 3.19 0.57 -16.66
N ILE A 139 2.20 1.45 -16.40
CA ILE A 139 2.42 2.73 -15.70
C ILE A 139 2.10 2.65 -14.19
N SER A 140 2.15 1.46 -13.60
CA SER A 140 1.82 1.22 -12.19
C SER A 140 2.55 2.17 -11.24
N ALA A 141 3.83 2.42 -11.49
CA ALA A 141 4.64 3.37 -10.71
C ALA A 141 4.11 4.82 -10.74
N MET A 142 3.56 5.26 -11.86
CA MET A 142 2.94 6.59 -11.98
C MET A 142 1.61 6.65 -11.24
N VAL A 143 0.83 5.57 -11.31
CA VAL A 143 -0.44 5.45 -10.58
C VAL A 143 -0.20 5.52 -9.07
N LEU A 144 0.77 4.76 -8.55
CA LEU A 144 1.13 4.75 -7.13
C LEU A 144 1.62 6.11 -6.61
N ARG A 145 2.23 6.91 -7.48
CA ARG A 145 2.69 8.28 -7.16
C ARG A 145 1.63 9.36 -7.37
N GLY A 146 0.39 8.98 -7.73
CA GLY A 146 -0.70 9.90 -8.03
C GLY A 146 -0.50 10.77 -9.28
N ARG A 147 0.40 10.36 -10.19
CA ARG A 147 0.73 11.10 -11.43
C ARG A 147 -0.14 10.70 -12.62
N ALA A 148 -0.77 9.53 -12.55
CA ALA A 148 -1.66 9.02 -13.58
C ALA A 148 -2.83 8.27 -12.93
N LYS A 149 -3.93 8.15 -13.68
CA LYS A 149 -5.04 7.26 -13.33
C LYS A 149 -4.83 5.89 -13.98
N PRO A 150 -5.39 4.79 -13.43
CA PRO A 150 -5.33 3.48 -14.09
C PRO A 150 -5.80 3.50 -15.54
N THR A 151 -6.76 4.34 -15.86
CA THR A 151 -7.33 4.52 -17.22
C THR A 151 -6.40 5.18 -18.22
N ASP A 152 -5.34 5.83 -17.77
CA ASP A 152 -4.33 6.42 -18.65
C ASP A 152 -3.34 5.36 -19.16
N CYS A 153 -3.41 4.14 -18.61
CA CYS A 153 -2.56 3.03 -19.04
C CYS A 153 -3.06 2.43 -20.36
N PRO A 154 -2.22 2.33 -21.39
CA PRO A 154 -2.62 1.81 -22.70
C PRO A 154 -3.07 0.34 -22.66
N ALA A 155 -2.65 -0.43 -21.67
CA ALA A 155 -3.04 -1.81 -21.51
C ALA A 155 -4.34 -1.99 -20.68
N PHE A 156 -4.81 -0.93 -19.98
CA PHE A 156 -5.92 -1.03 -19.04
C PHE A 156 -7.23 -1.47 -19.70
N GLY A 157 -7.87 -2.51 -19.14
CA GLY A 157 -9.15 -3.03 -19.63
C GLY A 157 -9.08 -3.83 -20.95
N GLY A 158 -7.93 -3.79 -21.62
CA GLY A 158 -7.65 -4.59 -22.81
C GLY A 158 -6.77 -5.78 -22.46
N ARG A 159 -5.44 -5.64 -22.63
CA ARG A 159 -4.48 -6.70 -22.29
C ARG A 159 -4.28 -6.87 -20.79
N CYS A 160 -4.47 -5.82 -19.98
CA CYS A 160 -4.34 -5.83 -18.53
C CYS A 160 -5.72 -5.84 -17.87
N THR A 161 -6.11 -6.98 -17.32
CA THR A 161 -7.38 -7.22 -16.64
C THR A 161 -7.13 -8.00 -15.33
N PRO A 162 -8.09 -8.12 -14.42
CA PRO A 162 -7.93 -8.96 -13.22
C PRO A 162 -7.64 -10.44 -13.53
N SER A 163 -8.09 -10.95 -14.67
CA SER A 163 -7.79 -12.32 -15.14
C SER A 163 -6.43 -12.45 -15.85
N ASN A 164 -5.86 -11.33 -16.29
CA ASN A 164 -4.53 -11.27 -16.92
C ASN A 164 -3.76 -10.04 -16.45
N PRO A 165 -3.37 -9.98 -15.15
CA PRO A 165 -2.76 -8.81 -14.57
C PRO A 165 -1.32 -8.62 -15.06
N MET A 166 -0.99 -7.45 -15.62
CA MET A 166 0.35 -7.10 -16.07
C MET A 166 1.15 -6.37 -14.97
N GLY A 167 0.51 -5.52 -14.19
CA GLY A 167 1.14 -4.78 -13.10
C GLY A 167 0.55 -5.12 -11.74
N ALA A 168 1.32 -4.94 -10.66
CA ALA A 168 0.93 -5.25 -9.30
C ALA A 168 -0.45 -4.69 -8.86
N PRO A 169 -0.83 -3.43 -9.21
CA PRO A 169 -2.14 -2.88 -8.83
C PRO A 169 -3.35 -3.54 -9.50
N MET A 170 -3.15 -4.46 -10.45
CA MET A 170 -4.23 -5.23 -11.10
C MET A 170 -4.39 -6.64 -10.53
N VAL A 171 -3.39 -7.14 -9.78
CA VAL A 171 -3.37 -8.52 -9.23
C VAL A 171 -4.40 -8.72 -8.13
N SER A 172 -4.53 -7.74 -7.23
CA SER A 172 -5.43 -7.80 -6.09
C SER A 172 -6.62 -6.87 -6.29
N THR A 173 -7.80 -7.26 -5.79
CA THR A 173 -9.00 -6.42 -5.77
C THR A 173 -8.83 -5.13 -4.96
N GLU A 174 -7.86 -5.09 -4.06
CA GLU A 174 -7.46 -3.89 -3.30
C GLU A 174 -6.55 -2.94 -4.08
N GLY A 175 -5.99 -3.41 -5.20
CA GLY A 175 -5.11 -2.59 -6.02
C GLY A 175 -5.86 -1.52 -6.81
N ALA A 176 -5.24 -0.36 -6.98
CA ALA A 176 -5.88 0.80 -7.63
C ALA A 176 -6.41 0.47 -9.04
N CYS A 177 -5.66 -0.29 -9.84
CA CYS A 177 -6.09 -0.67 -11.19
C CYS A 177 -7.30 -1.62 -11.17
N ALA A 178 -7.26 -2.64 -10.29
CA ALA A 178 -8.37 -3.58 -10.15
C ALA A 178 -9.63 -2.89 -9.62
N ALA A 179 -9.49 -2.00 -8.64
CA ALA A 179 -10.61 -1.21 -8.13
C ALA A 179 -11.24 -0.34 -9.23
N TYR A 180 -10.42 0.34 -10.02
CA TYR A 180 -10.91 1.11 -11.17
C TYR A 180 -11.60 0.22 -12.21
N TYR A 181 -11.08 -0.96 -12.48
CA TYR A 181 -11.67 -1.91 -13.42
C TYR A 181 -13.06 -2.36 -13.00
N HIS A 182 -13.25 -2.66 -11.71
CA HIS A 182 -14.51 -3.19 -11.19
C HIS A 182 -15.56 -2.11 -10.87
N PHE A 183 -15.13 -0.93 -10.43
CA PHE A 183 -16.05 0.06 -9.85
C PHE A 183 -16.17 1.35 -10.65
N ARG A 184 -15.38 1.55 -11.69
CA ARG A 184 -15.56 2.69 -12.57
C ARG A 184 -16.91 2.53 -13.30
N ARG A 185 -17.87 3.38 -13.00
CA ARG A 185 -19.04 3.54 -13.85
C ARG A 185 -18.57 3.97 -15.22
N SER A 186 -18.91 3.21 -16.26
CA SER A 186 -18.68 3.65 -17.64
C SER A 186 -19.39 4.98 -17.83
N GLU A 187 -18.66 6.03 -18.16
CA GLU A 187 -19.22 7.32 -18.60
C GLU A 187 -19.95 7.21 -19.97
N SER A 188 -20.13 5.98 -20.45
CA SER A 188 -20.87 5.65 -21.66
C SER A 188 -22.30 5.18 -21.32
N GLY A 189 -23.15 6.10 -20.91
CA GLY A 189 -24.55 5.78 -20.58
C GLY A 189 -25.41 7.02 -20.35
N GLY A 190 -25.13 8.07 -21.08
CA GLY A 190 -25.94 9.28 -21.06
C GLY A 190 -26.30 9.74 -22.47
N GLU A 191 -27.07 8.91 -23.20
CA GLU A 191 -27.88 9.31 -24.35
C GLU A 191 -28.83 8.15 -24.67
N SER A 192 -30.03 8.22 -24.07
CA SER A 192 -31.30 7.74 -24.67
C SER A 192 -32.45 8.31 -23.86
#